data_bbd3fa55594c6b85557ccacc34db48b8
#
_entry.id   bbd3fa55594c6b85557ccacc34db48b8
#
_cell.length_a   1.000
_cell.length_b   1.000
_cell.length_c   1.000
_cell.angle_alpha   90.00
_cell.angle_beta   90.00
_cell.angle_gamma   90.00
#
_symmetry.space_group_name_H-M   'P 1'
#
loop_
_entity.id
_entity.type
_entity.pdbx_description
1 polymer ?
#
loop_
_entity_poly.entity_id
_entity_poly.type
_entity_poly.pdbx_seq_one_letter_code
_entity_poly.pdbx_strand_id
1 'polypeptide(L)'
;MATMSGSVSVVRAFGQTDVGLVREANEDSFTMAELSKGERWQGGAAAQWSTTDAGVLLLVSDGMGGAKAGEVASALSVETVLGGMVRAVREKPADGEMLRRVIEMASEKVHEAGKRPDRRGMGATLTAALLVGSTAYVAQIGDSRMYLLRGGQIGQVTHDQSYVQMLVDAGVMTPEEAECSPRKNIILQVMGQETVRVALGRISLKPGDRLLLCSDGLTNVVDDATLSALAKAPGDLAKAVTALIALTKEGGAPDNVTVIVAEVG
;
A
#
# COMPACT_ATOMS: atom_id res chain seq x y z
N MET A 1 -22.69 -9.28 30.24
CA MET A 1 -21.24 -9.08 30.33
C MET A 1 -20.80 -8.35 29.07
N ALA A 2 -20.50 -7.07 29.18
CA ALA A 2 -19.96 -6.30 28.08
C ALA A 2 -18.52 -6.79 27.85
N THR A 3 -18.25 -7.41 26.71
CA THR A 3 -16.89 -7.69 26.25
C THR A 3 -16.19 -6.36 26.11
N MET A 4 -15.22 -6.08 26.99
CA MET A 4 -14.32 -4.95 26.82
C MET A 4 -13.62 -5.15 25.47
N SER A 5 -14.00 -4.35 24.48
CA SER A 5 -13.26 -4.24 23.22
C SER A 5 -11.89 -3.67 23.58
N GLY A 6 -10.85 -4.50 23.56
CA GLY A 6 -9.48 -4.04 23.78
C GLY A 6 -9.16 -2.94 22.78
N SER A 7 -8.63 -1.81 23.25
CA SER A 7 -8.13 -0.77 22.35
C SER A 7 -6.83 -1.23 21.71
N VAL A 8 -6.69 -1.04 20.39
CA VAL A 8 -5.41 -1.22 19.71
C VAL A 8 -4.41 -0.20 20.25
N SER A 9 -3.28 -0.66 20.73
CA SER A 9 -2.26 0.19 21.34
C SER A 9 -0.87 0.01 20.71
N VAL A 10 -0.67 -1.06 19.97
CA VAL A 10 0.61 -1.43 19.37
C VAL A 10 0.41 -1.87 17.92
N VAL A 11 1.33 -1.48 17.06
CA VAL A 11 1.46 -1.96 15.69
C VAL A 11 2.84 -2.59 15.53
N ARG A 12 2.88 -3.82 15.08
CA ARG A 12 4.09 -4.51 14.63
C ARG A 12 4.03 -4.61 13.12
N ALA A 13 5.09 -4.26 12.40
CA ALA A 13 5.08 -4.31 10.95
C ALA A 13 6.44 -4.72 10.37
N PHE A 14 6.40 -5.39 9.23
CA PHE A 14 7.56 -5.71 8.42
C PHE A 14 7.20 -5.50 6.95
N GLY A 15 8.15 -4.97 6.18
CA GLY A 15 7.99 -4.75 4.75
C GLY A 15 9.25 -5.16 3.99
N GLN A 16 9.06 -5.58 2.74
CA GLN A 16 10.14 -5.92 1.83
C GLN A 16 9.73 -5.61 0.40
N THR A 17 10.71 -5.19 -0.40
CA THR A 17 10.59 -5.04 -1.86
C THR A 17 11.64 -5.90 -2.54
N ASP A 18 11.32 -6.42 -3.74
CA ASP A 18 12.22 -7.22 -4.59
C ASP A 18 12.00 -6.83 -6.05
N VAL A 19 13.07 -6.81 -6.84
CA VAL A 19 13.00 -6.45 -8.26
C VAL A 19 12.24 -7.47 -9.12
N GLY A 20 12.01 -8.68 -8.57
CA GLY A 20 11.47 -9.80 -9.36
C GLY A 20 12.53 -10.51 -10.19
N LEU A 21 12.08 -11.26 -11.21
CA LEU A 21 12.96 -12.07 -12.05
C LEU A 21 13.07 -11.58 -13.50
N VAL A 22 12.22 -10.62 -13.90
CA VAL A 22 12.13 -10.15 -15.30
C VAL A 22 12.55 -8.69 -15.45
N ARG A 23 12.23 -7.85 -14.47
CA ARG A 23 12.59 -6.41 -14.49
C ARG A 23 14.07 -6.21 -14.19
N GLU A 24 14.68 -5.20 -14.81
CA GLU A 24 16.08 -4.81 -14.57
C GLU A 24 16.22 -3.84 -13.39
N ALA A 25 15.18 -3.05 -13.11
CA ALA A 25 15.14 -2.06 -12.04
C ALA A 25 13.90 -2.26 -11.16
N ASN A 26 13.99 -1.81 -9.93
CA ASN A 26 12.86 -1.78 -9.02
C ASN A 26 12.24 -0.39 -9.02
N GLU A 27 11.04 -0.26 -9.59
CA GLU A 27 10.27 0.97 -9.64
C GLU A 27 9.29 1.11 -8.45
N ASP A 28 9.17 0.07 -7.62
CA ASP A 28 8.40 0.12 -6.39
C ASP A 28 9.10 0.91 -5.29
N SER A 29 8.31 1.56 -4.45
CA SER A 29 8.78 2.19 -3.22
C SER A 29 7.79 1.95 -2.09
N PHE A 30 8.29 1.86 -0.85
CA PHE A 30 7.43 1.76 0.31
C PHE A 30 8.01 2.48 1.53
N THR A 31 7.18 2.73 2.51
CA THR A 31 7.62 3.23 3.82
C THR A 31 6.71 2.77 4.93
N MET A 32 7.29 2.64 6.12
CA MET A 32 6.59 2.44 7.38
C MET A 32 7.19 3.39 8.40
N ALA A 33 6.37 4.18 9.08
CA ALA A 33 6.86 5.18 10.01
C ALA A 33 5.88 5.48 11.16
N GLU A 34 6.40 5.73 12.34
CA GLU A 34 5.68 6.40 13.42
C GLU A 34 5.83 7.92 13.22
N LEU A 35 4.71 8.64 13.18
CA LEU A 35 4.69 10.01 12.69
C LEU A 35 5.05 11.07 13.74
N SER A 36 4.86 10.81 15.05
CA SER A 36 5.15 11.82 16.09
C SER A 36 6.63 12.17 16.16
N LYS A 37 7.49 11.18 15.98
CA LYS A 37 8.94 11.34 15.97
C LYS A 37 9.52 11.39 14.56
N GLY A 38 8.72 11.02 13.55
CA GLY A 38 9.19 10.81 12.18
C GLY A 38 10.13 9.59 12.07
N GLU A 39 9.98 8.62 12.97
CA GLU A 39 10.79 7.40 12.95
C GLU A 39 10.35 6.51 11.79
N ARG A 40 11.16 6.50 10.74
CA ARG A 40 11.02 5.60 9.60
C ARG A 40 11.72 4.27 9.89
N TRP A 41 11.07 3.15 9.54
CA TRP A 41 11.73 1.85 9.57
C TRP A 41 12.87 1.78 8.54
N GLN A 42 14.03 1.26 8.99
CA GLN A 42 15.27 1.26 8.21
C GLN A 42 15.70 -0.17 7.79
N GLY A 43 14.81 -1.16 7.95
CA GLY A 43 15.14 -2.56 7.68
C GLY A 43 15.55 -3.34 8.94
N GLY A 44 15.87 -4.62 8.76
CA GLY A 44 16.24 -5.52 9.86
C GLY A 44 15.02 -6.25 10.45
N ALA A 45 14.89 -6.25 11.79
CA ALA A 45 13.76 -6.88 12.46
C ALA A 45 12.44 -6.13 12.21
N ALA A 46 11.30 -6.79 12.47
CA ALA A 46 10.00 -6.13 12.43
C ALA A 46 9.97 -4.90 13.36
N ALA A 47 9.44 -3.79 12.85
CA ALA A 47 9.22 -2.62 13.66
C ALA A 47 8.08 -2.86 14.68
N GLN A 48 8.14 -2.13 15.79
CA GLN A 48 7.05 -2.08 16.75
C GLN A 48 6.87 -0.64 17.24
N TRP A 49 5.66 -0.14 17.11
CA TRP A 49 5.29 1.22 17.50
C TRP A 49 4.01 1.22 18.34
N SER A 50 3.88 2.20 19.21
CA SER A 50 2.61 2.49 19.87
C SER A 50 1.73 3.32 18.93
N THR A 51 0.44 3.02 18.90
CA THR A 51 -0.52 3.89 18.22
C THR A 51 -0.73 5.15 19.06
N THR A 52 -0.42 6.29 18.48
CA THR A 52 -0.59 7.63 19.08
C THR A 52 -1.59 8.42 18.24
N ASP A 53 -1.94 9.63 18.69
CA ASP A 53 -2.77 10.57 17.93
C ASP A 53 -2.07 11.06 16.64
N ALA A 54 -0.75 10.92 16.56
CA ALA A 54 0.02 11.17 15.34
C ALA A 54 -0.09 10.02 14.35
N GLY A 55 -0.21 8.78 14.84
CA GLY A 55 -0.42 7.58 14.05
C GLY A 55 0.84 6.93 13.51
N VAL A 56 0.62 5.73 12.96
CA VAL A 56 1.61 4.94 12.20
C VAL A 56 1.19 4.91 10.74
N LEU A 57 2.08 5.29 9.85
CA LEU A 57 1.86 5.28 8.40
C LEU A 57 2.52 4.06 7.77
N LEU A 58 1.76 3.30 7.01
CA LEU A 58 2.21 2.24 6.10
C LEU A 58 1.85 2.67 4.68
N LEU A 59 2.79 2.57 3.73
CA LEU A 59 2.58 3.06 2.38
C LEU A 59 3.37 2.23 1.36
N VAL A 60 2.70 1.83 0.26
CA VAL A 60 3.26 1.18 -0.92
C VAL A 60 2.94 2.04 -2.13
N SER A 61 3.88 2.14 -3.06
CA SER A 61 3.76 2.89 -4.32
C SER A 61 4.50 2.14 -5.41
N ASP A 62 3.82 1.82 -6.50
CA ASP A 62 4.34 1.16 -7.68
C ASP A 62 4.51 2.20 -8.79
N GLY A 63 5.73 2.31 -9.30
CA GLY A 63 6.12 3.34 -10.25
C GLY A 63 5.93 2.91 -11.69
N MET A 64 5.45 3.81 -12.54
CA MET A 64 5.27 3.60 -13.97
C MET A 64 5.83 4.75 -14.80
N GLY A 65 6.20 4.46 -16.05
CA GLY A 65 6.68 5.49 -16.99
C GLY A 65 8.03 5.18 -17.66
N GLY A 66 8.50 3.93 -17.56
CA GLY A 66 9.76 3.42 -18.13
C GLY A 66 10.97 3.70 -17.24
N ALA A 67 12.01 2.91 -17.45
CA ALA A 67 13.15 2.53 -16.59
C ALA A 67 13.69 3.49 -15.50
N LYS A 68 13.53 4.79 -15.57
CA LYS A 68 13.96 5.73 -14.51
C LYS A 68 12.85 6.66 -14.04
N ALA A 69 11.78 6.75 -14.81
CA ALA A 69 10.71 7.69 -14.52
C ALA A 69 9.76 7.11 -13.44
N GLY A 70 9.50 5.81 -13.48
CA GLY A 70 8.68 5.11 -12.49
C GLY A 70 9.33 5.10 -11.10
N GLU A 71 10.61 4.73 -11.01
CA GLU A 71 11.38 4.79 -9.75
C GLU A 71 11.31 6.19 -9.10
N VAL A 72 11.49 7.24 -9.92
CA VAL A 72 11.39 8.62 -9.41
C VAL A 72 9.97 8.96 -8.95
N ALA A 73 8.94 8.50 -9.66
CA ALA A 73 7.56 8.79 -9.31
C ALA A 73 7.13 8.13 -7.99
N SER A 74 7.43 6.85 -7.83
CA SER A 74 7.11 6.10 -6.60
C SER A 74 7.89 6.64 -5.40
N ALA A 75 9.21 6.86 -5.54
CA ALA A 75 10.04 7.43 -4.49
C ALA A 75 9.58 8.83 -4.09
N LEU A 76 9.29 9.71 -5.06
CA LEU A 76 8.80 11.06 -4.80
C LEU A 76 7.43 11.04 -4.10
N SER A 77 6.54 10.13 -4.49
CA SER A 77 5.24 9.93 -3.85
C SER A 77 5.41 9.56 -2.38
N VAL A 78 6.20 8.52 -2.10
CA VAL A 78 6.47 8.02 -0.73
C VAL A 78 7.10 9.11 0.14
N GLU A 79 8.16 9.75 -0.32
CA GLU A 79 8.89 10.78 0.44
C GLU A 79 8.02 12.03 0.70
N THR A 80 7.21 12.45 -0.29
CA THR A 80 6.37 13.62 -0.13
C THR A 80 5.22 13.36 0.84
N VAL A 81 4.57 12.19 0.74
CA VAL A 81 3.49 11.83 1.67
C VAL A 81 4.03 11.69 3.09
N LEU A 82 5.13 10.96 3.30
CA LEU A 82 5.74 10.82 4.62
C LEU A 82 6.10 12.19 5.21
N GLY A 83 6.86 13.00 4.47
CA GLY A 83 7.27 14.32 4.93
C GLY A 83 6.11 15.29 5.17
N GLY A 84 5.04 15.18 4.38
CA GLY A 84 3.80 15.94 4.56
C GLY A 84 3.07 15.54 5.84
N MET A 85 2.89 14.24 6.07
CA MET A 85 2.25 13.72 7.27
C MET A 85 3.03 14.08 8.55
N VAL A 86 4.35 13.87 8.56
CA VAL A 86 5.21 14.24 9.71
C VAL A 86 5.11 15.73 10.07
N ARG A 87 4.94 16.61 9.08
CA ARG A 87 4.71 18.03 9.35
C ARG A 87 3.32 18.29 9.89
N ALA A 88 2.29 17.72 9.25
CA ALA A 88 0.90 17.99 9.56
C ALA A 88 0.50 17.51 10.97
N VAL A 89 1.02 16.38 11.43
CA VAL A 89 0.71 15.85 12.78
C VAL A 89 1.28 16.68 13.92
N ARG A 90 2.18 17.64 13.65
CA ARG A 90 2.67 18.61 14.64
C ARG A 90 1.63 19.68 14.97
N GLU A 91 0.68 19.89 14.08
CA GLU A 91 -0.34 20.94 14.22
C GLU A 91 -1.64 20.39 14.81
N LYS A 92 -2.01 19.16 14.47
CA LYS A 92 -3.23 18.51 14.95
C LYS A 92 -3.13 16.99 14.88
N PRO A 93 -3.98 16.23 15.60
CA PRO A 93 -4.08 14.79 15.48
C PRO A 93 -4.29 14.33 14.04
N ALA A 94 -3.74 13.19 13.70
CA ALA A 94 -3.85 12.61 12.36
C ALA A 94 -5.28 12.11 12.08
N ASP A 95 -5.76 12.34 10.88
CA ASP A 95 -7.05 11.86 10.39
C ASP A 95 -6.99 11.53 8.89
N GLY A 96 -8.07 10.92 8.37
CA GLY A 96 -8.14 10.54 6.96
C GLY A 96 -8.17 11.73 6.01
N GLU A 97 -8.73 12.86 6.43
CA GLU A 97 -8.77 14.07 5.61
C GLU A 97 -7.38 14.71 5.48
N MET A 98 -6.58 14.67 6.55
CA MET A 98 -5.17 15.06 6.49
C MET A 98 -4.41 14.17 5.52
N LEU A 99 -4.59 12.84 5.61
CA LEU A 99 -3.96 11.89 4.70
C LEU A 99 -4.33 12.18 3.25
N ARG A 100 -5.61 12.38 2.94
CA ARG A 100 -6.10 12.71 1.61
C ARG A 100 -5.42 13.96 1.04
N ARG A 101 -5.42 15.07 1.80
CA ARG A 101 -4.82 16.33 1.37
C ARG A 101 -3.32 16.21 1.11
N VAL A 102 -2.61 15.49 1.98
CA VAL A 102 -1.17 15.28 1.81
C VAL A 102 -0.88 14.44 0.56
N ILE A 103 -1.72 13.45 0.24
CA ILE A 103 -1.58 12.65 -0.98
C ILE A 103 -1.88 13.50 -2.22
N GLU A 104 -2.91 14.33 -2.21
CA GLU A 104 -3.21 15.26 -3.33
C GLU A 104 -2.02 16.21 -3.59
N MET A 105 -1.47 16.82 -2.55
CA MET A 105 -0.26 17.66 -2.66
C MET A 105 0.97 16.88 -3.18
N ALA A 106 1.10 15.61 -2.79
CA ALA A 106 2.17 14.75 -3.30
C ALA A 106 1.98 14.46 -4.80
N SER A 107 0.75 14.22 -5.24
CA SER A 107 0.43 14.01 -6.65
C SER A 107 0.75 15.25 -7.49
N GLU A 108 0.44 16.45 -7.01
CA GLU A 108 0.82 17.70 -7.68
C GLU A 108 2.34 17.79 -7.88
N LYS A 109 3.14 17.39 -6.87
CA LYS A 109 4.61 17.38 -7.00
C LYS A 109 5.11 16.37 -8.02
N VAL A 110 4.50 15.18 -8.09
CA VAL A 110 4.83 14.18 -9.11
C VAL A 110 4.48 14.74 -10.49
N HIS A 111 3.31 15.38 -10.64
CA HIS A 111 2.89 16.04 -11.87
C HIS A 111 3.91 17.10 -12.33
N GLU A 112 4.31 18.01 -11.45
CA GLU A 112 5.29 19.04 -11.77
C GLU A 112 6.66 18.44 -12.15
N ALA A 113 7.10 17.40 -11.44
CA ALA A 113 8.34 16.70 -11.77
C ALA A 113 8.28 15.99 -13.13
N GLY A 114 7.10 15.49 -13.52
CA GLY A 114 6.83 14.84 -14.81
C GLY A 114 6.82 15.78 -16.02
N LYS A 115 6.81 17.11 -15.83
CA LYS A 115 6.95 18.08 -16.92
C LYS A 115 8.34 18.12 -17.54
N ARG A 116 9.33 17.57 -16.84
CA ARG A 116 10.69 17.48 -17.37
C ARG A 116 10.75 16.46 -18.50
N PRO A 117 11.49 16.72 -19.60
CA PRO A 117 11.58 15.81 -20.74
C PRO A 117 12.04 14.40 -20.40
N ASP A 118 12.98 14.27 -19.45
CA ASP A 118 13.56 13.00 -18.97
C ASP A 118 12.62 12.20 -18.05
N ARG A 119 11.46 12.77 -17.66
CA ARG A 119 10.47 12.17 -16.75
C ARG A 119 9.06 12.21 -17.30
N ARG A 120 8.93 12.49 -18.58
CA ARG A 120 7.62 12.64 -19.23
C ARG A 120 6.82 11.34 -19.14
N GLY A 121 5.58 11.44 -18.64
CA GLY A 121 4.68 10.29 -18.48
C GLY A 121 4.96 9.45 -17.25
N MET A 122 5.79 9.90 -16.31
CA MET A 122 5.97 9.25 -15.03
C MET A 122 4.69 9.33 -14.21
N GLY A 123 4.41 8.27 -13.49
CA GLY A 123 3.31 8.18 -12.53
C GLY A 123 3.59 7.08 -11.53
N ALA A 124 2.73 6.96 -10.53
CA ALA A 124 2.81 5.86 -9.58
C ALA A 124 1.43 5.56 -9.01
N THR A 125 1.22 4.32 -8.55
CA THR A 125 0.14 4.00 -7.63
C THR A 125 0.45 4.54 -6.24
N LEU A 126 -0.53 4.52 -5.35
CA LEU A 126 -0.31 4.77 -3.94
C LEU A 126 -1.40 4.08 -3.12
N THR A 127 -0.99 3.18 -2.23
CA THR A 127 -1.87 2.58 -1.22
C THR A 127 -1.29 2.84 0.15
N ALA A 128 -2.07 3.51 1.00
CA ALA A 128 -1.66 3.93 2.32
C ALA A 128 -2.65 3.49 3.40
N ALA A 129 -2.12 3.08 4.56
CA ALA A 129 -2.85 2.89 5.79
C ALA A 129 -2.26 3.79 6.88
N LEU A 130 -3.08 4.67 7.43
CA LEU A 130 -2.76 5.51 8.59
C LEU A 130 -3.50 4.96 9.81
N LEU A 131 -2.75 4.40 10.75
CA LEU A 131 -3.28 3.76 11.95
C LEU A 131 -3.23 4.74 13.13
N VAL A 132 -4.41 5.14 13.63
CA VAL A 132 -4.58 6.06 14.76
C VAL A 132 -5.47 5.39 15.79
N GLY A 133 -4.94 5.03 16.95
CA GLY A 133 -5.67 4.22 17.93
C GLY A 133 -6.23 2.95 17.28
N SER A 134 -7.52 2.71 17.45
CA SER A 134 -8.23 1.56 16.86
C SER A 134 -8.84 1.86 15.47
N THR A 135 -8.33 2.85 14.75
CA THR A 135 -8.81 3.19 13.41
C THR A 135 -7.68 3.12 12.40
N ALA A 136 -7.89 2.47 11.25
CA ALA A 136 -7.07 2.65 10.07
C ALA A 136 -7.83 3.49 9.04
N TYR A 137 -7.25 4.61 8.64
CA TYR A 137 -7.68 5.35 7.46
C TYR A 137 -6.91 4.80 6.27
N VAL A 138 -7.65 4.44 5.21
CA VAL A 138 -7.11 3.79 4.02
C VAL A 138 -7.27 4.73 2.85
N ALA A 139 -6.18 5.04 2.17
CA ALA A 139 -6.19 5.87 0.98
C ALA A 139 -5.58 5.11 -0.20
N GLN A 140 -6.18 5.27 -1.39
CA GLN A 140 -5.74 4.58 -2.60
C GLN A 140 -5.79 5.49 -3.82
N ILE A 141 -4.76 5.32 -4.66
CA ILE A 141 -4.68 5.74 -6.06
C ILE A 141 -4.07 4.57 -6.83
N GLY A 142 -4.75 4.05 -7.86
CA GLY A 142 -4.26 2.93 -8.67
C GLY A 142 -4.80 1.56 -8.24
N ASP A 143 -4.02 0.53 -8.43
CA ASP A 143 -4.38 -0.89 -8.28
C ASP A 143 -3.45 -1.69 -7.33
N SER A 144 -2.50 -1.04 -6.66
CA SER A 144 -1.86 -1.62 -5.48
C SER A 144 -2.90 -1.84 -4.39
N ARG A 145 -2.83 -2.96 -3.67
CA ARG A 145 -3.93 -3.41 -2.82
C ARG A 145 -3.62 -3.39 -1.34
N MET A 146 -4.67 -3.26 -0.55
CA MET A 146 -4.66 -3.51 0.88
C MET A 146 -5.71 -4.55 1.25
N TYR A 147 -5.33 -5.50 2.10
CA TYR A 147 -6.19 -6.53 2.65
C TYR A 147 -6.27 -6.44 4.18
N LEU A 148 -7.42 -6.82 4.73
CA LEU A 148 -7.63 -7.06 6.15
C LEU A 148 -7.76 -8.56 6.39
N LEU A 149 -6.94 -9.07 7.30
CA LEU A 149 -7.05 -10.44 7.81
C LEU A 149 -7.61 -10.38 9.22
N ARG A 150 -8.80 -10.94 9.41
CA ARG A 150 -9.53 -10.95 10.69
C ARG A 150 -10.27 -12.27 10.87
N GLY A 151 -10.12 -12.87 12.06
CA GLY A 151 -10.87 -14.07 12.40
C GLY A 151 -10.67 -15.25 11.43
N GLY A 152 -9.49 -15.35 10.84
CA GLY A 152 -9.18 -16.39 9.87
C GLY A 152 -9.67 -16.12 8.44
N GLN A 153 -10.25 -14.99 8.15
CA GLN A 153 -10.69 -14.56 6.81
C GLN A 153 -9.80 -13.43 6.26
N ILE A 154 -9.64 -13.37 4.95
CA ILE A 154 -9.03 -12.26 4.23
C ILE A 154 -10.12 -11.54 3.44
N GLY A 155 -10.01 -10.21 3.37
CA GLY A 155 -10.87 -9.39 2.52
C GLY A 155 -10.07 -8.22 1.97
N GLN A 156 -10.19 -7.97 0.67
CA GLN A 156 -9.63 -6.78 0.06
C GLN A 156 -10.37 -5.55 0.59
N VAL A 157 -9.62 -4.56 1.06
CA VAL A 157 -10.16 -3.30 1.61
C VAL A 157 -10.19 -2.21 0.56
N THR A 158 -9.20 -2.18 -0.29
CA THR A 158 -9.08 -1.25 -1.43
C THR A 158 -9.91 -1.75 -2.61
N HIS A 159 -10.20 -0.86 -3.56
CA HIS A 159 -10.92 -1.18 -4.78
C HIS A 159 -10.11 -0.68 -5.97
N ASP A 160 -9.67 -1.59 -6.85
CA ASP A 160 -8.72 -1.27 -7.90
C ASP A 160 -9.26 -0.20 -8.85
N GLN A 161 -8.48 0.81 -9.11
CA GLN A 161 -8.82 1.88 -10.06
C GLN A 161 -8.24 1.55 -11.43
N SER A 162 -8.58 0.36 -11.95
CA SER A 162 -8.15 -0.15 -13.26
C SER A 162 -9.29 -0.18 -14.27
N TYR A 163 -8.95 -0.26 -15.55
CA TYR A 163 -9.93 -0.36 -16.63
C TYR A 163 -10.80 -1.62 -16.53
N VAL A 164 -10.18 -2.75 -16.21
CA VAL A 164 -10.90 -4.02 -16.08
C VAL A 164 -11.83 -4.02 -14.88
N GLN A 165 -11.41 -3.43 -13.75
CA GLN A 165 -12.28 -3.29 -12.58
C GLN A 165 -13.49 -2.42 -12.88
N MET A 166 -13.31 -1.32 -13.63
CA MET A 166 -14.45 -0.49 -14.07
C MET A 166 -15.46 -1.30 -14.90
N LEU A 167 -15.00 -2.22 -15.75
CA LEU A 167 -15.89 -3.09 -16.53
C LEU A 167 -16.59 -4.13 -15.66
N VAL A 168 -15.93 -4.66 -14.64
CA VAL A 168 -16.53 -5.57 -13.65
C VAL A 168 -17.64 -4.83 -12.88
N ASP A 169 -17.35 -3.62 -12.39
CA ASP A 169 -18.32 -2.80 -11.65
C ASP A 169 -19.56 -2.45 -12.50
N ALA A 170 -19.35 -2.27 -13.80
CA ALA A 170 -20.43 -2.03 -14.76
C ALA A 170 -21.20 -3.30 -15.16
N GLY A 171 -20.81 -4.49 -14.68
CA GLY A 171 -21.40 -5.77 -15.05
C GLY A 171 -21.16 -6.19 -16.51
N VAL A 172 -20.13 -5.60 -17.15
CA VAL A 172 -19.75 -5.89 -18.55
C VAL A 172 -18.76 -7.05 -18.63
N MET A 173 -18.04 -7.32 -17.54
CA MET A 173 -16.99 -8.33 -17.43
C MET A 173 -17.11 -9.04 -16.08
N THR A 174 -16.80 -10.34 -16.02
CA THR A 174 -16.69 -11.04 -14.74
C THR A 174 -15.29 -10.82 -14.12
N PRO A 175 -15.13 -11.03 -12.80
CA PRO A 175 -13.81 -10.96 -12.18
C PRO A 175 -12.78 -11.89 -12.85
N GLU A 176 -13.18 -13.11 -13.19
CA GLU A 176 -12.31 -14.12 -13.84
C GLU A 176 -11.88 -13.67 -15.24
N GLU A 177 -12.77 -13.04 -16.00
CA GLU A 177 -12.44 -12.47 -17.31
C GLU A 177 -11.48 -11.27 -17.16
N ALA A 178 -11.63 -10.48 -16.11
CA ALA A 178 -10.75 -9.34 -15.81
C ALA A 178 -9.30 -9.80 -15.55
N GLU A 179 -9.11 -10.84 -14.74
CA GLU A 179 -7.80 -11.41 -14.43
C GLU A 179 -7.06 -11.92 -15.68
N CYS A 180 -7.79 -12.49 -16.64
CA CYS A 180 -7.24 -13.00 -17.89
C CYS A 180 -7.13 -11.93 -18.99
N SER A 181 -7.60 -10.71 -18.75
CA SER A 181 -7.65 -9.66 -19.77
C SER A 181 -6.26 -9.14 -20.13
N PRO A 182 -5.93 -8.97 -21.43
CA PRO A 182 -4.71 -8.29 -21.84
C PRO A 182 -4.67 -6.81 -21.46
N ARG A 183 -5.78 -6.26 -20.97
CA ARG A 183 -5.92 -4.87 -20.54
C ARG A 183 -5.92 -4.70 -19.01
N LYS A 184 -5.61 -5.75 -18.26
CA LYS A 184 -5.64 -5.70 -16.78
C LYS A 184 -4.70 -4.65 -16.18
N ASN A 185 -3.59 -4.36 -16.85
CA ASN A 185 -2.59 -3.39 -16.40
C ASN A 185 -2.91 -1.93 -16.83
N ILE A 186 -4.13 -1.65 -17.33
CA ILE A 186 -4.53 -0.27 -17.65
C ILE A 186 -5.10 0.38 -16.38
N ILE A 187 -4.32 1.26 -15.78
CA ILE A 187 -4.68 1.99 -14.56
C ILE A 187 -5.39 3.29 -14.94
N LEU A 188 -6.48 3.63 -14.25
CA LEU A 188 -7.30 4.81 -14.53
C LEU A 188 -6.91 6.02 -13.67
N GLN A 189 -6.33 5.80 -12.50
CA GLN A 189 -5.88 6.84 -11.58
C GLN A 189 -4.44 6.58 -11.14
N VAL A 190 -3.56 7.57 -11.33
CA VAL A 190 -2.16 7.50 -10.92
C VAL A 190 -1.70 8.83 -10.31
N MET A 191 -0.78 8.77 -9.36
CA MET A 191 -0.04 9.92 -8.87
C MET A 191 0.66 10.61 -10.06
N GLY A 192 0.58 11.92 -10.14
CA GLY A 192 1.17 12.69 -11.24
C GLY A 192 0.20 13.03 -12.37
N GLN A 193 -1.04 12.60 -12.32
CA GLN A 193 -2.11 13.17 -13.16
C GLN A 193 -2.40 14.61 -12.73
N GLU A 194 -2.89 15.44 -13.66
CA GLU A 194 -3.31 16.82 -13.39
C GLU A 194 -4.38 16.90 -12.28
N THR A 195 -5.27 15.92 -12.24
CA THR A 195 -6.28 15.77 -11.20
C THR A 195 -6.34 14.31 -10.77
N VAL A 196 -6.21 14.06 -9.48
CA VAL A 196 -6.34 12.72 -8.91
C VAL A 196 -7.56 12.63 -8.01
N ARG A 197 -8.18 11.46 -7.99
CA ARG A 197 -9.25 11.14 -7.05
C ARG A 197 -8.73 10.11 -6.04
N VAL A 198 -8.38 10.58 -4.86
CA VAL A 198 -8.00 9.71 -3.74
C VAL A 198 -9.25 8.97 -3.23
N ALA A 199 -9.28 7.65 -3.37
CA ALA A 199 -10.28 6.85 -2.68
C ALA A 199 -9.92 6.78 -1.19
N LEU A 200 -10.82 7.26 -0.33
CA LEU A 200 -10.60 7.29 1.12
C LEU A 200 -11.64 6.42 1.83
N GLY A 201 -11.16 5.50 2.66
CA GLY A 201 -11.96 4.65 3.52
C GLY A 201 -11.46 4.66 4.96
N ARG A 202 -12.22 4.02 5.83
CA ARG A 202 -11.80 3.75 7.21
C ARG A 202 -12.29 2.39 7.68
N ILE A 203 -11.49 1.72 8.49
CA ILE A 203 -11.86 0.47 9.17
C ILE A 203 -11.57 0.60 10.66
N SER A 204 -12.43 0.01 11.48
CA SER A 204 -12.16 -0.16 12.92
C SER A 204 -11.30 -1.40 13.10
N LEU A 205 -10.15 -1.23 13.72
CA LEU A 205 -9.19 -2.29 14.02
C LEU A 205 -9.56 -2.98 15.34
N LYS A 206 -9.20 -4.27 15.42
CA LYS A 206 -9.30 -5.09 16.63
C LYS A 206 -7.95 -5.72 16.91
N PRO A 207 -7.59 -5.95 18.17
CA PRO A 207 -6.40 -6.71 18.49
C PRO A 207 -6.37 -8.06 17.77
N GLY A 208 -5.23 -8.40 17.17
CA GLY A 208 -5.06 -9.60 16.34
C GLY A 208 -5.41 -9.44 14.86
N ASP A 209 -5.90 -8.27 14.43
CA ASP A 209 -6.03 -7.98 13.00
C ASP A 209 -4.66 -7.91 12.34
N ARG A 210 -4.59 -8.35 11.08
CA ARG A 210 -3.43 -8.10 10.23
C ARG A 210 -3.85 -7.32 8.99
N LEU A 211 -2.98 -6.41 8.59
CA LEU A 211 -3.08 -5.64 7.35
C LEU A 211 -1.98 -6.11 6.42
N LEU A 212 -2.32 -6.37 5.17
CA LEU A 212 -1.36 -6.65 4.12
C LEU A 212 -1.50 -5.58 3.04
N LEU A 213 -0.43 -4.85 2.74
CA LEU A 213 -0.35 -3.90 1.64
C LEU A 213 0.65 -4.44 0.62
N CYS A 214 0.33 -4.36 -0.67
CA CYS A 214 1.22 -4.85 -1.72
C CYS A 214 1.05 -4.11 -3.05
N SER A 215 2.10 -4.15 -3.88
CA SER A 215 2.00 -3.84 -5.31
C SER A 215 1.35 -5.00 -6.08
N ASP A 216 0.95 -4.77 -7.31
CA ASP A 216 0.29 -5.74 -8.18
C ASP A 216 1.20 -6.94 -8.54
N GLY A 217 2.53 -6.77 -8.47
CA GLY A 217 3.47 -7.85 -8.66
C GLY A 217 3.27 -9.04 -7.74
N LEU A 218 2.71 -8.83 -6.53
CA LEU A 218 2.30 -9.92 -5.65
C LEU A 218 1.01 -10.58 -6.17
N THR A 219 -0.04 -9.79 -6.37
CA THR A 219 -1.40 -10.29 -6.64
C THR A 219 -1.60 -10.78 -8.07
N ASN A 220 -0.72 -10.43 -8.99
CA ASN A 220 -0.66 -11.00 -10.32
C ASN A 220 -0.15 -12.46 -10.35
N VAL A 221 0.47 -12.93 -9.27
CA VAL A 221 1.10 -14.26 -9.16
C VAL A 221 0.49 -15.12 -8.05
N VAL A 222 0.15 -14.50 -6.92
CA VAL A 222 -0.30 -15.20 -5.70
C VAL A 222 -1.79 -14.92 -5.48
N ASP A 223 -2.60 -15.98 -5.43
CA ASP A 223 -4.04 -15.89 -5.20
C ASP A 223 -4.41 -15.56 -3.75
N ASP A 224 -5.63 -15.08 -3.52
CA ASP A 224 -6.12 -14.66 -2.21
C ASP A 224 -6.13 -15.81 -1.18
N ALA A 225 -6.34 -17.06 -1.59
CA ALA A 225 -6.32 -18.20 -0.70
C ALA A 225 -4.92 -18.43 -0.12
N THR A 226 -3.92 -18.32 -0.96
CA THR A 226 -2.51 -18.42 -0.60
C THR A 226 -2.06 -17.23 0.23
N LEU A 227 -2.44 -16.01 -0.14
CA LEU A 227 -2.22 -14.79 0.66
C LEU A 227 -2.79 -14.96 2.06
N SER A 228 -4.02 -15.49 2.16
CA SER A 228 -4.68 -15.75 3.44
C SER A 228 -3.92 -16.76 4.30
N ALA A 229 -3.44 -17.84 3.72
CA ALA A 229 -2.72 -18.88 4.46
C ALA A 229 -1.40 -18.37 5.03
N LEU A 230 -0.61 -17.66 4.23
CA LEU A 230 0.70 -17.14 4.63
C LEU A 230 0.59 -15.95 5.60
N ALA A 231 -0.32 -15.04 5.34
CA ALA A 231 -0.49 -13.87 6.19
C ALA A 231 -1.12 -14.19 7.56
N LYS A 232 -1.79 -15.35 7.70
CA LYS A 232 -2.32 -15.87 8.97
C LYS A 232 -1.33 -16.70 9.77
N ALA A 233 -0.24 -17.15 9.16
CA ALA A 233 0.72 -18.01 9.86
C ALA A 233 1.14 -17.34 11.16
N PRO A 234 0.98 -18.01 12.33
CA PRO A 234 1.41 -17.44 13.59
C PRO A 234 2.92 -17.27 13.61
N GLY A 235 3.39 -16.14 14.12
CA GLY A 235 4.82 -15.93 14.35
C GLY A 235 5.39 -14.69 13.67
N ASP A 236 6.55 -14.83 13.09
CA ASP A 236 7.41 -13.75 12.62
C ASP A 236 6.88 -13.13 11.33
N LEU A 237 6.54 -11.83 11.37
CA LEU A 237 6.07 -11.06 10.22
C LEU A 237 7.10 -11.03 9.08
N ALA A 238 8.41 -11.02 9.44
CA ALA A 238 9.48 -11.06 8.45
C ALA A 238 9.46 -12.36 7.65
N LYS A 239 9.23 -13.49 8.33
CA LYS A 239 9.09 -14.79 7.65
C LYS A 239 7.88 -14.84 6.73
N ALA A 240 6.74 -14.27 7.15
CA ALA A 240 5.54 -14.23 6.34
C ALA A 240 5.77 -13.40 5.05
N VAL A 241 6.34 -12.22 5.16
CA VAL A 241 6.65 -11.35 4.01
C VAL A 241 7.68 -12.00 3.08
N THR A 242 8.78 -12.55 3.65
CA THR A 242 9.80 -13.24 2.84
C THR A 242 9.24 -14.45 2.10
N ALA A 243 8.33 -15.20 2.73
CA ALA A 243 7.67 -16.34 2.09
C ALA A 243 6.75 -15.90 0.94
N LEU A 244 6.01 -14.79 1.07
CA LEU A 244 5.20 -14.22 0.00
C LEU A 244 6.06 -13.83 -1.21
N ILE A 245 7.18 -13.15 -0.98
CA ILE A 245 8.11 -12.77 -2.05
C ILE A 245 8.75 -14.01 -2.69
N ALA A 246 9.15 -15.01 -1.89
CA ALA A 246 9.71 -16.24 -2.42
C ALA A 246 8.71 -16.97 -3.32
N LEU A 247 7.44 -17.07 -2.89
CA LEU A 247 6.37 -17.69 -3.66
C LEU A 247 6.08 -16.93 -4.97
N THR A 248 6.12 -15.60 -4.93
CA THR A 248 6.01 -14.76 -6.14
C THR A 248 7.15 -15.09 -7.12
N LYS A 249 8.38 -15.27 -6.62
CA LYS A 249 9.54 -15.66 -7.45
C LYS A 249 9.41 -17.06 -8.00
N GLU A 250 8.88 -18.01 -7.24
CA GLU A 250 8.57 -19.37 -7.73
C GLU A 250 7.53 -19.34 -8.87
N GLY A 251 6.57 -18.40 -8.83
CA GLY A 251 5.61 -18.15 -9.89
C GLY A 251 6.13 -17.30 -11.05
N GLY A 252 7.44 -16.98 -11.08
CA GLY A 252 8.10 -16.29 -12.18
C GLY A 252 8.31 -14.80 -12.00
N ALA A 253 7.73 -14.18 -10.95
CA ALA A 253 7.88 -12.75 -10.60
C ALA A 253 8.10 -11.81 -11.80
N PRO A 254 7.11 -11.63 -12.68
CA PRO A 254 7.28 -10.87 -13.93
C PRO A 254 7.44 -9.36 -13.69
N ASP A 255 7.13 -8.90 -12.48
CA ASP A 255 7.21 -7.49 -12.05
C ASP A 255 7.94 -7.33 -10.72
N ASN A 256 8.19 -6.07 -10.35
CA ASN A 256 8.62 -5.70 -9.01
C ASN A 256 7.56 -6.14 -7.99
N VAL A 257 7.96 -6.56 -6.82
CA VAL A 257 7.05 -7.01 -5.77
C VAL A 257 7.38 -6.34 -4.45
N THR A 258 6.39 -5.67 -3.90
CA THR A 258 6.49 -5.00 -2.60
C THR A 258 5.37 -5.47 -1.69
N VAL A 259 5.72 -5.82 -0.46
CA VAL A 259 4.78 -6.33 0.54
C VAL A 259 5.06 -5.71 1.89
N ILE A 260 4.01 -5.24 2.56
CA ILE A 260 4.01 -4.89 3.99
C ILE A 260 2.99 -5.77 4.69
N VAL A 261 3.37 -6.39 5.80
CA VAL A 261 2.42 -7.02 6.74
C VAL A 261 2.52 -6.32 8.08
N ALA A 262 1.39 -5.87 8.60
CA ALA A 262 1.29 -5.27 9.92
C ALA A 262 0.29 -6.05 10.77
N GLU A 263 0.58 -6.19 12.07
CA GLU A 263 -0.27 -6.81 13.08
C GLU A 263 -0.57 -5.80 14.18
N VAL A 264 -1.82 -5.70 14.59
CA VAL A 264 -2.26 -4.80 15.66
C VAL A 264 -2.57 -5.57 16.94
N GLY A 265 -2.14 -5.01 18.09
CA GLY A 265 -2.29 -5.62 19.43
C GLY A 265 -2.74 -4.65 20.50
#